data_e023904bfbcf1dced14dd359b1dc727b
#
_entry.id   e023904bfbcf1dced14dd359b1dc727b
#
_cell.length_a   1.000
_cell.length_b   1.000
_cell.length_c   1.000
_cell.angle_alpha   90.00
_cell.angle_beta   90.00
_cell.angle_gamma   90.00
#
_symmetry.space_group_name_H-M   'P 1'
#
loop_
_entity.id
_entity.type
_entity.pdbx_description
1 polymer ?
#
loop_
_entity_poly.entity_id
_entity_poly.type
_entity_poly.pdbx_seq_one_letter_code
_entity_poly.pdbx_strand_id
1 'polypeptide(L)'
;MDTPWELVDLDHDFTRAPQDGSRSEAAFDTRPRVVIGCAARPVDVPVEAYDVLLTGAKDVPRPWVSCPDPREAAARLCESVTASPDAAIMLVQVLRLGRNLDITERLVAESLAYSALQGGATFRHWLATTPRGAARPAERPVRLDREGDRLTVTLDRPWVRNAVDAATRDALCEALTVAVADPSVVRVDLRGSGPAFCSGGDLTEFGTSTDPARAHRVRVECSPAALLARCAGRVTAHLHGACVGAGIELASFAGRVVAAPDTRIQLPEVAMGLIPGAGGTAGIPRRIGRQRTAYLALSDAELTAHQAWAWGLVDEVTGSV
;
A
#
# COMPACT_ATOMS: atom_id res chain seq x y z
N MET A 1 20.81 21.20 0.35
CA MET A 1 19.70 20.46 1.00
C MET A 1 20.30 19.24 1.64
N ASP A 2 19.87 18.91 2.87
CA ASP A 2 20.30 17.68 3.53
C ASP A 2 19.78 16.48 2.74
N THR A 3 20.51 15.37 2.79
CA THR A 3 20.13 14.10 2.14
C THR A 3 18.76 13.64 2.64
N PRO A 4 17.81 13.25 1.77
CA PRO A 4 16.46 12.86 2.17
C PRO A 4 16.40 11.48 2.86
N TRP A 5 17.54 10.84 3.03
CA TRP A 5 17.68 9.55 3.69
C TRP A 5 18.88 9.52 4.64
N GLU A 6 18.83 8.56 5.55
CA GLU A 6 19.92 8.20 6.46
C GLU A 6 20.12 6.69 6.36
N LEU A 7 21.35 6.26 5.99
CA LEU A 7 21.72 4.84 5.93
C LEU A 7 22.59 4.49 7.13
N VAL A 8 22.20 3.45 7.86
CA VAL A 8 22.90 2.95 9.04
C VAL A 8 23.36 1.52 8.80
N ASP A 9 24.68 1.30 8.79
CA ASP A 9 25.29 -0.03 8.76
C ASP A 9 25.32 -0.61 10.18
N LEU A 10 24.37 -1.47 10.48
CA LEU A 10 24.15 -2.03 11.81
C LEU A 10 25.18 -3.12 12.20
N ASP A 11 26.00 -3.58 11.26
CA ASP A 11 27.12 -4.48 11.56
C ASP A 11 28.33 -3.71 12.15
N HIS A 12 28.46 -2.39 11.88
CA HIS A 12 29.60 -1.57 12.24
C HIS A 12 29.24 -0.37 13.13
N ASP A 13 28.06 0.20 12.99
CA ASP A 13 27.63 1.45 13.64
C ASP A 13 26.79 1.25 14.92
N PHE A 14 27.06 0.23 15.72
CA PHE A 14 26.36 -0.03 16.99
C PHE A 14 26.35 1.19 17.94
N THR A 15 27.26 2.16 17.74
CA THR A 15 27.37 3.37 18.54
C THR A 15 26.42 4.50 18.11
N ARG A 16 25.80 4.42 16.94
CA ARG A 16 24.86 5.43 16.42
C ARG A 16 23.38 5.10 16.61
N ALA A 17 23.05 3.91 17.11
CA ALA A 17 21.73 3.71 17.69
C ALA A 17 21.53 4.84 18.73
N PRO A 18 20.40 5.58 18.71
CA PRO A 18 20.17 6.65 19.67
C PRO A 18 20.29 6.10 21.08
N GLN A 19 21.47 6.26 21.71
CA GLN A 19 21.74 5.84 23.10
C GLN A 19 21.06 6.77 24.11
N ASP A 20 20.24 7.70 23.62
CA ASP A 20 19.51 8.61 24.45
C ASP A 20 18.29 7.91 25.04
N GLY A 21 18.52 7.22 26.17
CA GLY A 21 17.49 6.63 27.02
C GLY A 21 16.43 7.60 27.54
N SER A 22 16.45 8.87 27.09
CA SER A 22 15.45 9.90 27.38
C SER A 22 14.28 9.91 26.38
N ARG A 23 14.33 9.13 25.29
CA ARG A 23 13.17 9.02 24.39
C ARG A 23 12.14 8.11 25.05
N SER A 24 11.16 8.74 25.68
CA SER A 24 9.92 8.04 26.03
C SER A 24 9.40 7.31 24.77
N GLU A 25 8.93 6.07 24.91
CA GLU A 25 8.37 5.24 23.83
C GLU A 25 7.27 5.93 22.99
N ALA A 26 6.89 7.15 23.38
CA ALA A 26 5.81 7.95 22.80
C ALA A 26 6.26 9.08 21.87
N ALA A 27 7.55 9.40 21.73
CA ALA A 27 7.97 10.53 20.89
C ALA A 27 7.86 10.17 19.41
N PHE A 28 6.98 10.89 18.70
CA PHE A 28 6.84 10.79 17.25
C PHE A 28 8.09 11.32 16.55
N ASP A 29 8.72 10.51 15.69
CA ASP A 29 9.87 10.94 14.90
C ASP A 29 9.41 11.82 13.72
N THR A 30 9.62 13.12 13.83
CA THR A 30 9.24 14.12 12.82
C THR A 30 10.31 14.38 11.77
N ARG A 31 11.48 13.71 11.85
CA ARG A 31 12.58 13.98 10.91
C ARG A 31 12.13 13.80 9.46
N PRO A 32 12.38 14.79 8.58
CA PRO A 32 12.01 14.74 7.18
C PRO A 32 13.04 13.93 6.38
N ARG A 33 13.24 12.67 6.75
CA ARG A 33 14.13 11.73 6.08
C ARG A 33 13.65 10.29 6.25
N VAL A 34 14.04 9.42 5.32
CA VAL A 34 13.87 7.97 5.40
C VAL A 34 15.06 7.36 6.10
N VAL A 35 14.86 6.58 7.16
CA VAL A 35 15.93 5.91 7.91
C VAL A 35 15.98 4.43 7.52
N ILE A 36 17.10 4.01 6.93
CA ILE A 36 17.33 2.66 6.43
C ILE A 36 18.43 2.02 7.27
N GLY A 37 18.12 0.91 7.94
CA GLY A 37 19.11 0.06 8.62
C GLY A 37 19.43 -1.18 7.77
N CYS A 38 20.71 -1.55 7.69
CA CYS A 38 21.13 -2.79 7.04
C CYS A 38 22.10 -3.58 7.90
N ALA A 39 21.96 -4.91 7.92
CA ALA A 39 22.84 -5.85 8.62
C ALA A 39 22.94 -7.18 7.90
N ALA A 40 24.04 -7.90 8.04
CA ALA A 40 24.17 -9.27 7.53
C ALA A 40 23.15 -10.22 8.17
N ARG A 41 22.87 -10.02 9.48
CA ARG A 41 21.86 -10.75 10.26
C ARG A 41 21.02 -9.77 11.09
N PRO A 42 19.77 -10.11 11.43
CA PRO A 42 18.99 -9.28 12.34
C PRO A 42 19.72 -9.05 13.65
N VAL A 43 19.75 -7.81 14.10
CA VAL A 43 20.33 -7.36 15.36
C VAL A 43 19.25 -6.73 16.23
N ASP A 44 19.48 -6.69 17.54
CA ASP A 44 18.57 -6.04 18.47
C ASP A 44 18.75 -4.51 18.39
N VAL A 45 17.73 -3.84 17.86
CA VAL A 45 17.72 -2.38 17.65
C VAL A 45 16.35 -1.81 18.03
N PRO A 46 16.27 -0.52 18.40
CA PRO A 46 14.98 0.15 18.55
C PRO A 46 14.29 0.27 17.19
N VAL A 47 13.54 -0.76 16.81
CA VAL A 47 12.91 -0.91 15.47
C VAL A 47 12.11 0.30 15.02
N GLU A 48 11.62 1.09 15.98
CA GLU A 48 10.86 2.30 15.71
C GLU A 48 11.71 3.47 15.20
N ALA A 49 13.02 3.40 15.35
CA ALA A 49 13.96 4.38 14.82
C ALA A 49 14.19 4.23 13.30
N TYR A 50 13.76 3.10 12.71
CA TYR A 50 14.02 2.77 11.30
C TYR A 50 12.72 2.67 10.51
N ASP A 51 12.73 3.14 9.26
CA ASP A 51 11.62 3.00 8.32
C ASP A 51 11.75 1.73 7.48
N VAL A 52 12.98 1.29 7.21
CA VAL A 52 13.27 0.02 6.56
C VAL A 52 14.41 -0.66 7.30
N LEU A 53 14.31 -1.98 7.49
CA LEU A 53 15.35 -2.82 8.06
C LEU A 53 15.65 -3.99 7.11
N LEU A 54 16.88 -4.01 6.57
CA LEU A 54 17.33 -4.98 5.57
C LEU A 54 18.32 -5.98 6.18
N THR A 55 18.23 -7.24 5.75
CA THR A 55 19.18 -8.27 6.18
C THR A 55 19.42 -9.33 5.10
N GLY A 56 20.63 -9.92 5.11
CA GLY A 56 20.99 -11.07 4.27
C GLY A 56 20.44 -12.40 4.77
N ALA A 57 19.95 -12.47 6.00
CA ALA A 57 19.37 -13.68 6.55
C ALA A 57 18.04 -14.03 5.88
N LYS A 58 17.76 -15.33 5.70
CA LYS A 58 16.50 -15.84 5.15
C LYS A 58 15.48 -16.05 6.27
N ASP A 59 14.20 -16.10 5.89
CA ASP A 59 13.07 -16.45 6.77
C ASP A 59 13.01 -15.64 8.06
N VAL A 60 13.26 -14.34 7.94
CA VAL A 60 13.29 -13.43 9.09
C VAL A 60 11.88 -12.94 9.48
N PRO A 61 11.60 -12.78 10.79
CA PRO A 61 10.36 -12.17 11.24
C PRO A 61 10.32 -10.68 10.90
N ARG A 62 9.10 -10.10 10.90
CA ARG A 62 8.97 -8.62 10.90
C ARG A 62 9.72 -8.03 12.10
N PRO A 63 10.31 -6.83 11.96
CA PRO A 63 10.14 -5.89 10.83
C PRO A 63 11.17 -6.07 9.70
N TRP A 64 12.06 -7.03 9.79
CA TRP A 64 13.15 -7.25 8.85
C TRP A 64 12.68 -7.70 7.47
N VAL A 65 13.39 -7.21 6.43
CA VAL A 65 13.25 -7.64 5.04
C VAL A 65 14.47 -8.42 4.64
N SER A 66 14.27 -9.68 4.25
CA SER A 66 15.32 -10.54 3.69
C SER A 66 15.63 -10.14 2.25
N CYS A 67 16.89 -9.91 1.92
CA CYS A 67 17.37 -9.66 0.57
C CYS A 67 18.77 -10.27 0.37
N PRO A 68 19.13 -10.69 -0.86
CA PRO A 68 20.41 -11.37 -1.12
C PRO A 68 21.63 -10.52 -0.73
N ASP A 69 21.59 -9.22 -1.04
CA ASP A 69 22.59 -8.23 -0.64
C ASP A 69 21.89 -7.03 0.00
N PRO A 70 21.94 -6.89 1.35
CA PRO A 70 21.27 -5.80 2.06
C PRO A 70 21.89 -4.43 1.76
N ARG A 71 23.19 -4.35 1.45
CA ARG A 71 23.84 -3.09 1.13
C ARG A 71 23.48 -2.60 -0.26
N GLU A 72 23.45 -3.49 -1.23
CA GLU A 72 22.96 -3.17 -2.58
C GLU A 72 21.48 -2.78 -2.57
N ALA A 73 20.64 -3.51 -1.81
CA ALA A 73 19.23 -3.15 -1.65
C ALA A 73 19.05 -1.79 -0.97
N ALA A 74 19.87 -1.45 0.04
CA ALA A 74 19.87 -0.14 0.68
C ALA A 74 20.29 0.97 -0.29
N ALA A 75 21.30 0.75 -1.12
CA ALA A 75 21.74 1.71 -2.14
C ALA A 75 20.60 2.02 -3.13
N ARG A 76 19.91 0.99 -3.64
CA ARG A 76 18.74 1.17 -4.52
C ARG A 76 17.60 1.93 -3.84
N LEU A 77 17.35 1.69 -2.56
CA LEU A 77 16.37 2.48 -1.81
C LEU A 77 16.78 3.95 -1.70
N CYS A 78 18.05 4.25 -1.44
CA CYS A 78 18.59 5.61 -1.40
C CYS A 78 18.41 6.32 -2.76
N GLU A 79 18.63 5.62 -3.86
CA GLU A 79 18.40 6.14 -5.22
C GLU A 79 16.91 6.44 -5.45
N SER A 80 16.01 5.52 -5.09
CA SER A 80 14.56 5.71 -5.19
C SER A 80 14.08 6.89 -4.35
N VAL A 81 14.52 7.00 -3.10
CA VAL A 81 14.21 8.15 -2.22
C VAL A 81 14.74 9.46 -2.80
N THR A 82 15.93 9.45 -3.42
CA THR A 82 16.51 10.63 -4.05
C THR A 82 15.74 11.07 -5.29
N ALA A 83 15.20 10.12 -6.05
CA ALA A 83 14.37 10.38 -7.24
C ALA A 83 13.01 11.00 -6.90
N SER A 84 12.42 10.62 -5.75
CA SER A 84 11.09 11.08 -5.32
C SER A 84 11.07 11.47 -3.82
N PRO A 85 11.86 12.46 -3.40
CA PRO A 85 12.12 12.73 -1.99
C PRO A 85 10.86 13.11 -1.21
N ASP A 86 10.01 13.97 -1.77
CA ASP A 86 8.79 14.42 -1.09
C ASP A 86 7.82 13.26 -0.85
N ALA A 87 7.63 12.40 -1.85
CA ALA A 87 6.75 11.22 -1.74
C ALA A 87 7.31 10.21 -0.73
N ALA A 88 8.61 9.92 -0.78
CA ALA A 88 9.26 8.99 0.14
C ALA A 88 9.20 9.48 1.60
N ILE A 89 9.48 10.77 1.84
CA ILE A 89 9.40 11.39 3.18
C ILE A 89 7.96 11.36 3.69
N MET A 90 6.98 11.79 2.88
CA MET A 90 5.56 11.79 3.28
C MET A 90 5.06 10.37 3.56
N LEU A 91 5.47 9.39 2.75
CA LEU A 91 5.12 7.98 3.00
C LEU A 91 5.54 7.54 4.41
N VAL A 92 6.83 7.70 4.75
CA VAL A 92 7.31 7.23 6.05
C VAL A 92 6.72 8.03 7.22
N GLN A 93 6.45 9.32 7.03
CA GLN A 93 5.77 10.14 8.04
C GLN A 93 4.33 9.66 8.27
N VAL A 94 3.55 9.37 7.22
CA VAL A 94 2.20 8.82 7.33
C VAL A 94 2.22 7.45 8.02
N LEU A 95 3.19 6.59 7.67
CA LEU A 95 3.35 5.28 8.30
C LEU A 95 3.75 5.37 9.78
N ARG A 96 4.58 6.35 10.15
CA ARG A 96 4.96 6.63 11.56
C ARG A 96 3.75 7.14 12.36
N LEU A 97 3.00 8.11 11.81
CA LEU A 97 1.76 8.64 12.40
C LEU A 97 0.74 7.54 12.66
N GLY A 98 0.59 6.65 11.68
CA GLY A 98 -0.39 5.57 11.73
C GLY A 98 -0.28 4.64 12.93
N ARG A 99 0.83 4.64 13.69
CA ARG A 99 0.97 3.82 14.92
C ARG A 99 -0.07 4.15 15.98
N ASN A 100 -0.42 5.44 16.10
CA ASN A 100 -1.27 5.98 17.16
C ASN A 100 -2.67 6.36 16.65
N LEU A 101 -2.96 6.11 15.38
CA LEU A 101 -4.22 6.47 14.74
C LEU A 101 -5.11 5.23 14.53
N ASP A 102 -6.41 5.42 14.66
CA ASP A 102 -7.37 4.41 14.21
C ASP A 102 -7.43 4.35 12.68
N ILE A 103 -8.21 3.40 12.15
CA ILE A 103 -8.25 3.15 10.70
C ILE A 103 -8.82 4.34 9.93
N THR A 104 -9.79 5.04 10.47
CA THR A 104 -10.43 6.20 9.83
C THR A 104 -9.46 7.38 9.80
N GLU A 105 -8.78 7.63 10.91
CA GLU A 105 -7.76 8.67 11.02
C GLU A 105 -6.58 8.42 10.07
N ARG A 106 -6.14 7.15 9.93
CA ARG A 106 -5.09 6.77 8.96
C ARG A 106 -5.51 7.07 7.53
N LEU A 107 -6.74 6.75 7.14
CA LEU A 107 -7.27 7.03 5.80
C LEU A 107 -7.34 8.54 5.52
N VAL A 108 -7.69 9.35 6.53
CA VAL A 108 -7.68 10.80 6.42
C VAL A 108 -6.25 11.32 6.26
N ALA A 109 -5.30 10.86 7.09
CA ALA A 109 -3.90 11.24 7.01
C ALA A 109 -3.27 10.87 5.65
N GLU A 110 -3.54 9.66 5.14
CA GLU A 110 -3.14 9.24 3.80
C GLU A 110 -3.68 10.17 2.73
N SER A 111 -4.97 10.46 2.76
CA SER A 111 -5.63 11.30 1.77
C SER A 111 -5.12 12.76 1.78
N LEU A 112 -4.78 13.31 2.94
CA LEU A 112 -4.16 14.64 3.06
C LEU A 112 -2.76 14.65 2.43
N ALA A 113 -1.92 13.66 2.75
CA ALA A 113 -0.58 13.54 2.20
C ALA A 113 -0.61 13.30 0.67
N TYR A 114 -1.49 12.41 0.20
CA TYR A 114 -1.70 12.17 -1.22
C TYR A 114 -2.11 13.46 -1.95
N SER A 115 -3.03 14.24 -1.38
CA SER A 115 -3.49 15.52 -1.96
C SER A 115 -2.37 16.54 -2.05
N ALA A 116 -1.52 16.64 -1.02
CA ALA A 116 -0.36 17.52 -1.05
C ALA A 116 0.61 17.14 -2.19
N LEU A 117 0.87 15.83 -2.36
CA LEU A 117 1.74 15.31 -3.41
C LEU A 117 1.18 15.48 -4.82
N GLN A 118 -0.15 15.49 -5.01
CA GLN A 118 -0.76 15.83 -6.30
C GLN A 118 -0.36 17.21 -6.81
N GLY A 119 -0.05 18.16 -5.91
CA GLY A 119 0.53 19.46 -6.23
C GLY A 119 2.07 19.47 -6.38
N GLY A 120 2.73 18.34 -6.15
CA GLY A 120 4.20 18.21 -6.13
C GLY A 120 4.86 18.31 -7.52
N ALA A 121 6.14 18.70 -7.53
CA ALA A 121 6.90 18.83 -8.79
C ALA A 121 7.16 17.47 -9.45
N THR A 122 7.49 16.43 -8.64
CA THR A 122 7.77 15.08 -9.13
C THR A 122 6.54 14.49 -9.82
N PHE A 123 5.35 14.60 -9.22
CA PHE A 123 4.12 14.12 -9.84
C PHE A 123 3.78 14.88 -11.13
N ARG A 124 3.94 16.21 -11.16
CA ARG A 124 3.77 17.00 -12.40
C ARG A 124 4.74 16.56 -13.50
N HIS A 125 6.00 16.31 -13.15
CA HIS A 125 6.98 15.80 -14.11
C HIS A 125 6.57 14.43 -14.64
N TRP A 126 6.17 13.49 -13.76
CA TRP A 126 5.67 12.18 -14.16
C TRP A 126 4.47 12.27 -15.10
N LEU A 127 3.49 13.15 -14.81
CA LEU A 127 2.34 13.40 -15.69
C LEU A 127 2.74 13.89 -17.07
N ALA A 128 3.78 14.73 -17.15
CA ALA A 128 4.26 15.30 -18.42
C ALA A 128 5.05 14.30 -19.27
N THR A 129 5.71 13.32 -18.64
CA THR A 129 6.63 12.38 -19.29
C THR A 129 6.06 10.99 -19.51
N THR A 130 4.96 10.63 -18.81
CA THR A 130 4.37 9.29 -18.91
C THR A 130 3.20 9.29 -19.89
N PRO A 131 3.29 8.55 -21.02
CA PRO A 131 2.18 8.39 -21.95
C PRO A 131 0.98 7.72 -21.24
N ARG A 132 -0.21 8.29 -21.41
CA ARG A 132 -1.45 7.73 -20.88
C ARG A 132 -2.39 7.42 -22.03
N GLY A 133 -3.00 6.24 -21.99
CA GLY A 133 -3.98 5.81 -22.96
C GLY A 133 -5.26 6.67 -22.94
N ALA A 134 -6.18 6.38 -23.84
CA ALA A 134 -7.52 6.95 -23.78
C ALA A 134 -8.34 6.25 -22.69
N ALA A 135 -9.22 7.01 -22.03
CA ALA A 135 -10.18 6.45 -21.09
C ALA A 135 -11.05 5.38 -21.77
N ARG A 136 -11.27 4.27 -21.08
CA ARG A 136 -12.08 3.14 -21.57
C ARG A 136 -13.16 2.80 -20.54
N PRO A 137 -14.21 3.62 -20.43
CA PRO A 137 -15.25 3.48 -19.42
C PRO A 137 -16.01 2.15 -19.57
N ALA A 138 -16.61 1.72 -18.47
CA ALA A 138 -17.56 0.61 -18.42
C ALA A 138 -18.93 1.13 -18.00
N GLU A 139 -19.96 0.57 -18.56
CA GLU A 139 -21.34 0.87 -18.14
C GLU A 139 -21.60 0.32 -16.71
N ARG A 140 -21.04 -0.82 -16.40
CA ARG A 140 -21.10 -1.48 -15.08
C ARG A 140 -19.71 -1.95 -14.65
N PRO A 141 -18.91 -1.09 -14.03
CA PRO A 141 -17.53 -1.41 -13.67
C PRO A 141 -17.40 -2.38 -12.49
N VAL A 142 -18.49 -2.58 -11.74
CA VAL A 142 -18.58 -3.55 -10.63
C VAL A 142 -19.86 -4.37 -10.81
N ARG A 143 -19.72 -5.68 -10.74
CA ARG A 143 -20.86 -6.62 -10.73
C ARG A 143 -21.11 -7.08 -9.30
N LEU A 144 -22.38 -7.13 -8.93
CA LEU A 144 -22.86 -7.56 -7.63
C LEU A 144 -23.79 -8.76 -7.80
N ASP A 145 -23.38 -9.90 -7.25
CA ASP A 145 -24.18 -11.13 -7.29
C ASP A 145 -24.44 -11.59 -5.83
N ARG A 146 -25.67 -12.03 -5.57
CA ARG A 146 -26.05 -12.50 -4.25
C ARG A 146 -26.64 -13.92 -4.30
N GLU A 147 -26.09 -14.80 -3.47
CA GLU A 147 -26.57 -16.16 -3.26
C GLU A 147 -26.77 -16.41 -1.75
N GLY A 148 -28.01 -16.36 -1.31
CA GLY A 148 -28.34 -16.52 0.12
C GLY A 148 -27.68 -15.45 0.99
N ASP A 149 -26.80 -15.88 1.89
CA ASP A 149 -26.03 -15.04 2.79
C ASP A 149 -24.67 -14.55 2.24
N ARG A 150 -24.32 -14.97 1.01
CA ARG A 150 -23.09 -14.63 0.31
C ARG A 150 -23.30 -13.49 -0.69
N LEU A 151 -22.45 -12.50 -0.65
CA LEU A 151 -22.38 -11.41 -1.62
C LEU A 151 -21.05 -11.50 -2.37
N THR A 152 -21.09 -11.56 -3.70
CA THR A 152 -19.90 -11.52 -4.56
C THR A 152 -19.82 -10.15 -5.22
N VAL A 153 -18.73 -9.43 -4.94
CA VAL A 153 -18.40 -8.13 -5.51
C VAL A 153 -17.25 -8.33 -6.50
N THR A 154 -17.51 -8.14 -7.78
CA THR A 154 -16.54 -8.38 -8.84
C THR A 154 -16.20 -7.08 -9.56
N LEU A 155 -14.91 -6.68 -9.55
CA LEU A 155 -14.38 -5.64 -10.43
C LEU A 155 -14.48 -6.16 -11.88
N ASP A 156 -15.16 -5.44 -12.78
CA ASP A 156 -15.52 -5.97 -14.09
C ASP A 156 -15.15 -5.04 -15.26
N ARG A 157 -13.87 -4.68 -15.29
CA ARG A 157 -13.22 -3.96 -16.40
C ARG A 157 -11.97 -4.72 -16.90
N PRO A 158 -12.09 -5.99 -17.33
CA PRO A 158 -10.94 -6.85 -17.64
C PRO A 158 -10.04 -6.30 -18.75
N TRP A 159 -10.57 -5.52 -19.70
CA TRP A 159 -9.83 -4.88 -20.80
C TRP A 159 -8.83 -3.80 -20.36
N VAL A 160 -8.96 -3.28 -19.12
CA VAL A 160 -8.00 -2.39 -18.47
C VAL A 160 -7.47 -3.02 -17.17
N ARG A 161 -7.52 -4.37 -17.06
CA ARG A 161 -7.08 -5.13 -15.87
C ARG A 161 -7.70 -4.62 -14.57
N ASN A 162 -8.97 -4.26 -14.61
CA ASN A 162 -9.77 -3.76 -13.48
C ASN A 162 -9.15 -2.51 -12.81
N ALA A 163 -8.50 -1.63 -13.60
CA ALA A 163 -8.03 -0.34 -13.10
C ALA A 163 -9.19 0.47 -12.52
N VAL A 164 -8.95 1.11 -11.37
CA VAL A 164 -9.97 1.84 -10.62
C VAL A 164 -10.03 3.29 -11.08
N ASP A 165 -11.10 3.66 -11.77
CA ASP A 165 -11.51 5.03 -12.06
C ASP A 165 -12.57 5.52 -11.06
N ALA A 166 -13.05 6.74 -11.21
CA ALA A 166 -14.08 7.33 -10.36
C ALA A 166 -15.40 6.50 -10.40
N ALA A 167 -15.80 6.02 -11.57
CA ALA A 167 -17.01 5.20 -11.73
C ALA A 167 -16.86 3.85 -11.00
N THR A 168 -15.69 3.22 -11.11
CA THR A 168 -15.40 1.96 -10.41
C THR A 168 -15.38 2.17 -8.89
N ARG A 169 -14.76 3.25 -8.41
CA ARG A 169 -14.75 3.62 -6.98
C ARG A 169 -16.17 3.79 -6.45
N ASP A 170 -17.00 4.55 -7.15
CA ASP A 170 -18.37 4.86 -6.72
C ASP A 170 -19.24 3.60 -6.71
N ALA A 171 -19.20 2.79 -7.78
CA ALA A 171 -19.90 1.51 -7.86
C ALA A 171 -19.42 0.51 -6.78
N LEU A 172 -18.12 0.51 -6.45
CA LEU A 172 -17.58 -0.33 -5.37
C LEU A 172 -18.08 0.15 -4.00
N CYS A 173 -18.18 1.48 -3.77
CA CYS A 173 -18.78 2.04 -2.56
C CYS A 173 -20.26 1.64 -2.43
N GLU A 174 -21.04 1.70 -3.52
CA GLU A 174 -22.44 1.25 -3.51
C GLU A 174 -22.56 -0.23 -3.15
N ALA A 175 -21.77 -1.11 -3.79
CA ALA A 175 -21.77 -2.54 -3.53
C ALA A 175 -21.37 -2.87 -2.08
N LEU A 176 -20.32 -2.21 -1.54
CA LEU A 176 -19.87 -2.42 -0.16
C LEU A 176 -20.83 -1.82 0.87
N THR A 177 -21.59 -0.78 0.52
CA THR A 177 -22.64 -0.24 1.38
C THR A 177 -23.73 -1.28 1.62
N VAL A 178 -24.10 -2.08 0.62
CA VAL A 178 -25.01 -3.22 0.80
C VAL A 178 -24.42 -4.21 1.81
N ALA A 179 -23.13 -4.57 1.66
CA ALA A 179 -22.47 -5.48 2.57
C ALA A 179 -22.43 -4.97 4.02
N VAL A 180 -22.29 -3.66 4.22
CA VAL A 180 -22.26 -3.04 5.57
C VAL A 180 -23.65 -2.92 6.17
N ALA A 181 -24.66 -2.54 5.36
CA ALA A 181 -26.00 -2.21 5.84
C ALA A 181 -26.90 -3.45 6.05
N ASP A 182 -26.66 -4.54 5.33
CA ASP A 182 -27.48 -5.75 5.41
C ASP A 182 -26.84 -6.80 6.35
N PRO A 183 -27.39 -7.02 7.53
CA PRO A 183 -26.88 -8.02 8.49
C PRO A 183 -27.06 -9.47 8.02
N SER A 184 -27.91 -9.73 7.03
CA SER A 184 -28.09 -11.06 6.43
C SER A 184 -26.98 -11.44 5.45
N VAL A 185 -26.12 -10.48 5.08
CA VAL A 185 -24.87 -10.75 4.35
C VAL A 185 -23.79 -11.15 5.34
N VAL A 186 -23.49 -12.44 5.44
CA VAL A 186 -22.45 -12.96 6.38
C VAL A 186 -21.12 -13.25 5.69
N ARG A 187 -21.08 -13.32 4.37
CA ARG A 187 -19.87 -13.53 3.55
C ARG A 187 -19.84 -12.56 2.38
N VAL A 188 -18.66 -11.99 2.14
CA VAL A 188 -18.40 -11.11 1.01
C VAL A 188 -17.15 -11.61 0.29
N ASP A 189 -17.30 -12.03 -0.97
CA ASP A 189 -16.17 -12.36 -1.84
C ASP A 189 -15.84 -11.16 -2.73
N LEU A 190 -14.64 -10.61 -2.60
CA LEU A 190 -14.12 -9.55 -3.47
C LEU A 190 -13.23 -10.17 -4.55
N ARG A 191 -13.58 -9.96 -5.82
CA ARG A 191 -12.96 -10.60 -6.98
C ARG A 191 -12.64 -9.59 -8.09
N GLY A 192 -11.79 -9.99 -9.01
CA GLY A 192 -11.59 -9.31 -10.30
C GLY A 192 -11.96 -10.24 -11.45
N SER A 193 -12.53 -9.72 -12.52
CA SER A 193 -12.76 -10.49 -13.76
C SER A 193 -11.53 -10.46 -14.67
N GLY A 194 -11.39 -11.46 -15.54
CA GLY A 194 -10.32 -11.53 -16.55
C GLY A 194 -8.93 -11.88 -15.97
N PRO A 195 -7.83 -11.34 -16.55
CA PRO A 195 -6.48 -11.83 -16.29
C PRO A 195 -5.81 -11.25 -15.04
N ALA A 196 -6.46 -10.32 -14.33
CA ALA A 196 -5.88 -9.64 -13.18
C ALA A 196 -6.97 -9.29 -12.15
N PHE A 197 -6.61 -9.31 -10.88
CA PHE A 197 -7.50 -8.83 -9.85
C PHE A 197 -7.74 -7.32 -9.99
N CYS A 198 -6.67 -6.51 -9.97
CA CYS A 198 -6.72 -5.06 -10.19
C CYS A 198 -5.31 -4.50 -10.41
N SER A 199 -5.13 -3.69 -11.45
CA SER A 199 -3.84 -3.08 -11.80
C SER A 199 -3.61 -1.69 -11.18
N GLY A 200 -4.41 -1.29 -10.19
CA GLY A 200 -4.27 -0.01 -9.50
C GLY A 200 -5.25 1.07 -9.99
N GLY A 201 -4.91 2.33 -9.73
CA GLY A 201 -5.70 3.46 -10.23
C GLY A 201 -5.63 3.58 -11.76
N ASP A 202 -6.73 4.01 -12.38
CA ASP A 202 -6.75 4.24 -13.83
C ASP A 202 -5.91 5.48 -14.17
N LEU A 203 -4.77 5.27 -14.81
CA LEU A 203 -3.81 6.32 -15.13
C LEU A 203 -4.40 7.42 -16.02
N THR A 204 -5.50 7.16 -16.71
CA THR A 204 -6.18 8.18 -17.54
C THR A 204 -6.83 9.28 -16.71
N GLU A 205 -7.11 9.02 -15.42
CA GLU A 205 -7.66 10.01 -14.49
C GLU A 205 -6.60 10.76 -13.68
N PHE A 206 -5.34 10.29 -13.68
CA PHE A 206 -4.27 10.95 -12.95
C PHE A 206 -4.02 12.36 -13.49
N GLY A 207 -4.03 13.36 -12.60
CA GLY A 207 -3.86 14.77 -12.94
C GLY A 207 -5.11 15.45 -13.53
N THR A 208 -6.25 14.76 -13.64
CA THR A 208 -7.51 15.39 -14.11
C THR A 208 -8.14 16.28 -13.06
N SER A 209 -7.95 15.99 -11.76
CA SER A 209 -8.38 16.86 -10.68
C SER A 209 -7.37 17.98 -10.46
N THR A 210 -7.80 19.22 -10.68
CA THR A 210 -6.98 20.44 -10.49
C THR A 210 -7.11 21.02 -9.10
N ASP A 211 -8.03 20.52 -8.27
CA ASP A 211 -8.27 20.95 -6.90
C ASP A 211 -7.95 19.81 -5.91
N PRO A 212 -6.76 19.81 -5.28
CA PRO A 212 -6.37 18.80 -4.31
C PRO A 212 -7.28 18.73 -3.07
N ALA A 213 -7.84 19.87 -2.63
CA ALA A 213 -8.75 19.91 -1.48
C ALA A 213 -10.07 19.22 -1.80
N ARG A 214 -10.62 19.46 -3.00
CA ARG A 214 -11.81 18.74 -3.48
C ARG A 214 -11.52 17.26 -3.66
N ALA A 215 -10.36 16.91 -4.22
CA ALA A 215 -9.94 15.51 -4.38
C ALA A 215 -9.81 14.79 -3.04
N HIS A 216 -9.26 15.45 -2.00
CA HIS A 216 -9.24 14.93 -0.64
C HIS A 216 -10.65 14.65 -0.11
N ARG A 217 -11.57 15.61 -0.21
CA ARG A 217 -12.94 15.45 0.25
C ARG A 217 -13.62 14.25 -0.42
N VAL A 218 -13.49 14.10 -1.75
CA VAL A 218 -14.06 12.97 -2.49
C VAL A 218 -13.49 11.64 -2.00
N ARG A 219 -12.15 11.54 -1.77
CA ARG A 219 -11.54 10.31 -1.28
C ARG A 219 -12.00 9.90 0.12
N VAL A 220 -12.32 10.88 0.98
CA VAL A 220 -12.82 10.60 2.33
C VAL A 220 -14.32 10.24 2.29
N GLU A 221 -15.12 10.96 1.51
CA GLU A 221 -16.58 10.73 1.40
C GLU A 221 -16.90 9.42 0.67
N CYS A 222 -16.15 9.09 -0.41
CA CYS A 222 -16.32 7.89 -1.22
C CYS A 222 -15.09 6.95 -1.06
N SER A 223 -14.96 6.33 0.10
CA SER A 223 -13.82 5.46 0.44
C SER A 223 -14.21 3.99 0.48
N PRO A 224 -13.90 3.17 -0.56
CA PRO A 224 -14.07 1.72 -0.50
C PRO A 224 -13.28 1.08 0.64
N ALA A 225 -12.09 1.61 0.95
CA ALA A 225 -11.24 1.15 2.06
C ALA A 225 -11.94 1.29 3.42
N ALA A 226 -12.61 2.42 3.66
CA ALA A 226 -13.38 2.65 4.89
C ALA A 226 -14.55 1.68 5.02
N LEU A 227 -15.25 1.39 3.92
CA LEU A 227 -16.36 0.41 3.89
C LEU A 227 -15.85 -1.02 4.10
N LEU A 228 -14.75 -1.41 3.43
CA LEU A 228 -14.11 -2.71 3.65
C LEU A 228 -13.66 -2.88 5.10
N ALA A 229 -13.08 -1.86 5.72
CA ALA A 229 -12.68 -1.90 7.12
C ALA A 229 -13.86 -2.18 8.07
N ARG A 230 -15.05 -1.64 7.77
CA ARG A 230 -16.28 -1.83 8.56
C ARG A 230 -16.86 -3.24 8.47
N CYS A 231 -16.62 -3.96 7.37
CA CYS A 231 -17.11 -5.33 7.17
C CYS A 231 -15.97 -6.35 7.06
N ALA A 232 -14.73 -5.99 7.43
CA ALA A 232 -13.51 -6.76 7.20
C ALA A 232 -13.64 -8.24 7.56
N GLY A 233 -14.17 -8.58 8.75
CA GLY A 233 -14.30 -9.97 9.23
C GLY A 233 -15.17 -10.88 8.35
N ARG A 234 -15.99 -10.31 7.45
CA ARG A 234 -16.84 -11.04 6.49
C ARG A 234 -16.26 -11.10 5.09
N VAL A 235 -15.18 -10.33 4.81
CA VAL A 235 -14.62 -10.18 3.46
C VAL A 235 -13.48 -11.16 3.24
N THR A 236 -13.55 -11.89 2.13
CA THR A 236 -12.44 -12.63 1.54
C THR A 236 -12.09 -12.00 0.18
N ALA A 237 -10.84 -11.53 0.03
CA ALA A 237 -10.32 -11.06 -1.25
C ALA A 237 -9.61 -12.21 -1.97
N HIS A 238 -9.98 -12.43 -3.26
CA HIS A 238 -9.42 -13.48 -4.11
C HIS A 238 -8.52 -12.86 -5.18
N LEU A 239 -7.21 -12.90 -4.98
CA LEU A 239 -6.21 -12.29 -5.83
C LEU A 239 -5.75 -13.23 -6.93
N HIS A 240 -5.47 -12.69 -8.13
CA HIS A 240 -4.83 -13.39 -9.24
C HIS A 240 -4.18 -12.38 -10.20
N GLY A 241 -3.15 -12.81 -10.92
CA GLY A 241 -2.43 -11.95 -11.84
C GLY A 241 -1.93 -10.66 -11.17
N ALA A 242 -2.11 -9.52 -11.82
CA ALA A 242 -1.66 -8.24 -11.26
C ALA A 242 -2.57 -7.76 -10.11
N CYS A 243 -1.94 -7.43 -8.97
CA CYS A 243 -2.53 -6.81 -7.79
C CYS A 243 -1.67 -5.59 -7.40
N VAL A 244 -1.83 -4.49 -8.12
CA VAL A 244 -0.94 -3.32 -8.05
C VAL A 244 -1.69 -2.14 -7.44
N GLY A 245 -1.00 -1.33 -6.61
CA GLY A 245 -1.58 -0.11 -6.00
C GLY A 245 -2.94 -0.39 -5.36
N ALA A 246 -4.00 0.30 -5.79
CA ALA A 246 -5.36 0.12 -5.28
C ALA A 246 -5.81 -1.35 -5.20
N GLY A 247 -5.26 -2.25 -6.05
CA GLY A 247 -5.58 -3.68 -6.01
C GLY A 247 -5.18 -4.33 -4.70
N ILE A 248 -3.94 -4.19 -4.28
CA ILE A 248 -3.49 -4.74 -2.99
C ILE A 248 -3.89 -3.84 -1.82
N GLU A 249 -3.98 -2.52 -2.03
CA GLU A 249 -4.41 -1.58 -1.00
C GLU A 249 -5.80 -1.95 -0.46
N LEU A 250 -6.79 -2.08 -1.35
CA LEU A 250 -8.16 -2.46 -0.99
C LEU A 250 -8.24 -3.88 -0.43
N ALA A 251 -7.56 -4.85 -1.06
CA ALA A 251 -7.54 -6.22 -0.58
C ALA A 251 -6.97 -6.36 0.83
N SER A 252 -6.05 -5.49 1.24
CA SER A 252 -5.41 -5.51 2.57
C SER A 252 -6.38 -5.32 3.74
N PHE A 253 -7.57 -4.76 3.49
CA PHE A 253 -8.63 -4.58 4.49
C PHE A 253 -9.48 -5.85 4.70
N ALA A 254 -9.46 -6.80 3.79
CA ALA A 254 -10.21 -8.06 3.93
C ALA A 254 -9.73 -8.84 5.16
N GLY A 255 -10.65 -9.51 5.85
CA GLY A 255 -10.32 -10.41 6.95
C GLY A 255 -9.50 -11.62 6.48
N ARG A 256 -9.69 -12.02 5.22
CA ARG A 256 -8.92 -13.07 4.56
C ARG A 256 -8.51 -12.65 3.16
N VAL A 257 -7.26 -12.86 2.81
CA VAL A 257 -6.70 -12.64 1.47
C VAL A 257 -6.15 -13.95 0.94
N VAL A 258 -6.73 -14.42 -0.16
CA VAL A 258 -6.36 -15.66 -0.84
C VAL A 258 -5.77 -15.30 -2.20
N ALA A 259 -4.61 -15.82 -2.54
CA ALA A 259 -3.91 -15.52 -3.79
C ALA A 259 -3.76 -16.76 -4.67
N ALA A 260 -3.99 -16.62 -5.97
CA ALA A 260 -3.55 -17.59 -6.94
C ALA A 260 -2.01 -17.56 -7.08
N PRO A 261 -1.36 -18.67 -7.50
CA PRO A 261 0.10 -18.75 -7.59
C PRO A 261 0.73 -17.71 -8.54
N ASP A 262 -0.02 -17.25 -9.54
CA ASP A 262 0.40 -16.26 -10.53
C ASP A 262 0.29 -14.81 -10.05
N THR A 263 -0.21 -14.60 -8.83
CA THR A 263 -0.39 -13.26 -8.26
C THR A 263 0.94 -12.51 -8.16
N ARG A 264 0.92 -11.24 -8.60
CA ARG A 264 2.03 -10.29 -8.52
C ARG A 264 1.56 -9.03 -7.82
N ILE A 265 2.27 -8.64 -6.76
CA ILE A 265 1.89 -7.51 -5.89
C ILE A 265 2.97 -6.43 -5.94
N GLN A 266 2.56 -5.18 -6.17
CA GLN A 266 3.46 -4.04 -6.26
C GLN A 266 2.78 -2.75 -5.75
N LEU A 267 3.59 -1.80 -5.25
CA LEU A 267 3.18 -0.43 -4.89
C LEU A 267 4.08 0.58 -5.64
N PRO A 268 3.70 1.03 -6.83
CA PRO A 268 4.55 1.86 -7.69
C PRO A 268 4.41 3.37 -7.44
N GLU A 269 3.60 3.80 -6.49
CA GLU A 269 3.14 5.18 -6.36
C GLU A 269 4.28 6.16 -6.07
N VAL A 270 5.33 5.74 -5.32
CA VAL A 270 6.46 6.62 -4.96
C VAL A 270 7.26 7.02 -6.20
N ALA A 271 7.45 6.11 -7.15
CA ALA A 271 8.09 6.43 -8.44
C ALA A 271 7.29 7.43 -9.28
N MET A 272 5.98 7.54 -9.04
CA MET A 272 5.11 8.55 -9.66
C MET A 272 5.14 9.90 -8.92
N GLY A 273 5.85 10.02 -7.79
CA GLY A 273 5.81 11.18 -6.90
C GLY A 273 4.58 11.23 -6.00
N LEU A 274 3.94 10.09 -5.75
CA LEU A 274 2.76 9.92 -4.90
C LEU A 274 3.06 8.90 -3.78
N ILE A 275 2.08 8.65 -2.93
CA ILE A 275 2.04 7.52 -1.99
C ILE A 275 0.83 6.65 -2.32
N PRO A 276 0.70 5.41 -1.80
CA PRO A 276 -0.55 4.67 -1.86
C PRO A 276 -1.72 5.55 -1.39
N GLY A 277 -2.81 5.58 -2.14
CA GLY A 277 -3.92 6.53 -1.92
C GLY A 277 -5.30 5.90 -1.91
N ALA A 278 -5.37 4.55 -1.94
CA ALA A 278 -6.61 3.78 -1.83
C ALA A 278 -6.71 3.02 -0.49
N GLY A 279 -5.95 3.45 0.53
CA GLY A 279 -5.90 2.89 1.87
C GLY A 279 -4.64 2.09 2.18
N GLY A 280 -3.65 2.06 1.29
CA GLY A 280 -2.46 1.20 1.43
C GLY A 280 -1.61 1.51 2.66
N THR A 281 -1.45 2.78 3.03
CA THR A 281 -0.72 3.17 4.24
C THR A 281 -1.49 2.87 5.54
N ALA A 282 -2.78 2.57 5.42
CA ALA A 282 -3.65 2.21 6.54
C ALA A 282 -3.83 0.69 6.67
N GLY A 283 -4.08 -0.01 5.56
CA GLY A 283 -4.41 -1.44 5.53
C GLY A 283 -3.19 -2.35 5.57
N ILE A 284 -2.22 -2.13 4.69
CA ILE A 284 -1.04 -2.99 4.52
C ILE A 284 -0.18 -3.09 5.79
N PRO A 285 0.11 -1.99 6.54
CA PRO A 285 0.90 -2.08 7.76
C PRO A 285 0.28 -2.94 8.86
N ARG A 286 -1.02 -3.12 8.87
CA ARG A 286 -1.72 -4.00 9.82
C ARG A 286 -1.38 -5.47 9.58
N ARG A 287 -1.07 -5.84 8.33
CA ARG A 287 -0.69 -7.20 7.94
C ARG A 287 0.80 -7.46 8.07
N ILE A 288 1.64 -6.57 7.53
CA ILE A 288 3.08 -6.82 7.39
C ILE A 288 3.99 -5.88 8.18
N GLY A 289 3.41 -4.93 8.92
CA GLY A 289 4.16 -3.89 9.64
C GLY A 289 4.57 -2.72 8.75
N ARG A 290 4.88 -1.57 9.37
CA ARG A 290 5.20 -0.34 8.63
C ARG A 290 6.50 -0.42 7.84
N GLN A 291 7.51 -1.13 8.38
CA GLN A 291 8.83 -1.23 7.75
C GLN A 291 8.78 -2.03 6.44
N ARG A 292 8.08 -3.17 6.43
CA ARG A 292 7.88 -3.94 5.19
C ARG A 292 6.98 -3.19 4.21
N THR A 293 6.00 -2.42 4.70
CA THR A 293 5.17 -1.55 3.85
C THR A 293 6.00 -0.44 3.22
N ALA A 294 6.87 0.23 4.00
CA ALA A 294 7.78 1.24 3.47
C ALA A 294 8.73 0.64 2.42
N TYR A 295 9.33 -0.52 2.71
CA TYR A 295 10.17 -1.21 1.74
C TYR A 295 9.43 -1.49 0.43
N LEU A 296 8.23 -2.08 0.50
CA LEU A 296 7.44 -2.43 -0.70
C LEU A 296 7.13 -1.20 -1.56
N ALA A 297 6.80 -0.07 -0.93
CA ALA A 297 6.46 1.16 -1.65
C ALA A 297 7.68 1.95 -2.15
N LEU A 298 8.85 1.78 -1.52
CA LEU A 298 10.07 2.51 -1.88
C LEU A 298 10.97 1.75 -2.88
N SER A 299 10.80 0.43 -3.04
CA SER A 299 11.80 -0.44 -3.68
C SER A 299 11.46 -0.91 -5.08
N ASP A 300 10.35 -0.51 -5.69
CA ASP A 300 9.83 -1.12 -6.93
C ASP A 300 9.71 -2.65 -6.90
N ALA A 301 9.80 -3.26 -5.72
CA ALA A 301 9.76 -4.71 -5.57
C ALA A 301 8.38 -5.25 -5.96
N GLU A 302 8.40 -6.30 -6.77
CA GLU A 302 7.23 -7.13 -7.04
C GLU A 302 7.27 -8.36 -6.13
N LEU A 303 6.26 -8.54 -5.29
CA LEU A 303 6.12 -9.75 -4.48
C LEU A 303 5.33 -10.81 -5.24
N THR A 304 5.86 -12.02 -5.27
CA THR A 304 5.11 -13.22 -5.67
C THR A 304 4.07 -13.59 -4.60
N ALA A 305 3.07 -14.41 -4.96
CA ALA A 305 2.10 -14.93 -4.01
C ALA A 305 2.74 -15.56 -2.76
N HIS A 306 3.79 -16.37 -2.96
CA HIS A 306 4.51 -17.04 -1.86
C HIS A 306 5.30 -16.08 -0.97
N GLN A 307 5.94 -15.05 -1.53
CA GLN A 307 6.61 -14.01 -0.74
C GLN A 307 5.59 -13.20 0.07
N ALA A 308 4.46 -12.86 -0.54
CA ALA A 308 3.37 -12.16 0.14
C ALA A 308 2.77 -13.01 1.28
N TRP A 309 2.64 -14.32 1.08
CA TRP A 309 2.24 -15.26 2.11
C TRP A 309 3.27 -15.34 3.25
N ALA A 310 4.55 -15.50 2.92
CA ALA A 310 5.62 -15.52 3.92
C ALA A 310 5.70 -14.22 4.75
N TRP A 311 5.27 -13.09 4.17
CA TRP A 311 5.18 -11.83 4.90
C TRP A 311 3.90 -11.67 5.72
N GLY A 312 2.86 -12.48 5.48
CA GLY A 312 1.53 -12.36 6.07
C GLY A 312 0.65 -11.30 5.39
N LEU A 313 1.04 -10.83 4.19
CA LEU A 313 0.18 -9.97 3.36
C LEU A 313 -0.97 -10.77 2.75
N VAL A 314 -0.72 -12.02 2.41
CA VAL A 314 -1.67 -13.02 1.92
C VAL A 314 -1.78 -14.14 2.96
N ASP A 315 -2.98 -14.61 3.22
CA ASP A 315 -3.26 -15.65 4.22
C ASP A 315 -3.14 -17.07 3.64
N GLU A 316 -3.34 -17.21 2.32
CA GLU A 316 -3.32 -18.50 1.64
C GLU A 316 -2.92 -18.33 0.18
N VAL A 317 -2.12 -19.28 -0.33
CA VAL A 317 -1.88 -19.44 -1.78
C VAL A 317 -2.61 -20.68 -2.25
N THR A 318 -3.57 -20.53 -3.19
CA THR A 318 -4.37 -21.65 -3.71
C THR A 318 -3.52 -22.62 -4.51
N GLY A 319 -3.78 -23.93 -4.36
CA GLY A 319 -3.05 -24.96 -5.11
C GLY A 319 -1.64 -25.25 -4.60
N SER A 320 -1.21 -24.66 -3.48
CA SER A 320 -0.01 -25.09 -2.74
C SER A 320 -0.43 -26.23 -1.80
N VAL A 321 -0.06 -27.47 -2.14
CA VAL A 321 -0.16 -28.66 -1.27
C VAL A 321 1.22 -28.93 -0.70
#